data_ad56a33600be0db0f403c9da484312f9
#
_entry.id   ad56a33600be0db0f403c9da484312f9
#
_cell.length_a   1.000
_cell.length_b   1.000
_cell.length_c   1.000
_cell.angle_alpha   90.00
_cell.angle_beta   90.00
_cell.angle_gamma   90.00
#
_symmetry.space_group_name_H-M   'P 1'
#
loop_
_entity.id
_entity.type
_entity.pdbx_description
1 polymer ?
#
loop_
_entity_poly.entity_id
_entity_poly.type
_entity_poly.pdbx_seq_one_letter_code
_entity_poly.pdbx_strand_id
1 'polypeptide(L)'
;MRQVAISTMLTNLQHLVGVDSLLTTEQNAAIRSFNRFGRLAWERTRWPDTIRLEQKTPDLQVRNVTVGNGGSSYSSAPTVSFSGGGGSSAAATATIDSDGKVNGVAVTNQGTGYTSAPTVAFSGGGGSGATATATLMNVLEFGNTIGEVLRVTNNDPYDVGHADEVAFRVEFSSTGSSDFGQVTLVDRSSTKPVFVLYRTPFTDYSSGSSDFPYIFSEYAVYGAYGDWLNADSQTDKAQVAYQQAEALITVELDKLERQQGQQNFIQFVTYGTTIQTSI
;
A
#
# COMPACT_ATOMS: atom_id res chain seq x y z
N MET A 1 -7.54 14.18 9.65
CA MET A 1 -6.50 14.32 10.72
C MET A 1 -6.26 15.81 10.97
N ARG A 2 -6.16 16.23 12.23
CA ARG A 2 -5.72 17.59 12.57
C ARG A 2 -4.24 17.71 12.20
N GLN A 3 -3.86 18.84 11.60
CA GLN A 3 -2.54 19.07 11.02
C GLN A 3 -1.85 20.27 11.67
N VAL A 4 -0.54 20.31 11.59
CA VAL A 4 0.32 21.40 12.04
C VAL A 4 1.34 21.73 10.96
N ALA A 5 1.61 23.02 10.76
CA ALA A 5 2.62 23.44 9.80
C ALA A 5 4.04 23.10 10.29
N ILE A 6 4.91 22.67 9.39
CA ILE A 6 6.34 22.46 9.67
C ILE A 6 7.00 23.72 10.23
N SER A 7 6.59 24.92 9.76
CA SER A 7 7.08 26.19 10.30
C SER A 7 6.79 26.34 11.80
N THR A 8 5.60 25.94 12.26
CA THR A 8 5.25 25.93 13.68
C THR A 8 6.12 24.97 14.48
N MET A 9 6.38 23.77 13.95
CA MET A 9 7.26 22.80 14.59
C MET A 9 8.70 23.30 14.69
N LEU A 10 9.20 23.99 13.64
CA LEU A 10 10.52 24.64 13.66
C LEU A 10 10.58 25.74 14.72
N THR A 11 9.55 26.56 14.85
CA THR A 11 9.45 27.58 15.91
C THR A 11 9.49 26.95 17.30
N ASN A 12 8.75 25.85 17.51
CA ASN A 12 8.76 25.14 18.79
C ASN A 12 10.16 24.57 19.09
N LEU A 13 10.87 24.03 18.08
CA LEU A 13 12.24 23.57 18.23
C LEU A 13 13.19 24.72 18.57
N GLN A 14 13.06 25.89 17.93
CA GLN A 14 13.85 27.10 18.24
C GLN A 14 13.74 27.48 19.72
N HIS A 15 12.52 27.46 20.25
CA HIS A 15 12.30 27.74 21.68
C HIS A 15 12.97 26.71 22.60
N LEU A 16 12.96 25.44 22.25
CA LEU A 16 13.62 24.38 23.03
C LEU A 16 15.14 24.50 22.99
N VAL A 17 15.69 24.84 21.84
CA VAL A 17 17.15 25.05 21.65
C VAL A 17 17.61 26.37 22.27
N GLY A 18 16.72 27.37 22.38
CA GLY A 18 17.03 28.70 22.94
C GLY A 18 17.72 29.64 21.93
N VAL A 19 17.36 29.53 20.64
CA VAL A 19 17.89 30.39 19.58
C VAL A 19 16.77 31.21 18.94
N ASP A 20 17.09 32.42 18.47
CA ASP A 20 16.11 33.30 17.80
C ASP A 20 15.78 32.84 16.38
N SER A 21 16.71 32.14 15.72
CA SER A 21 16.51 31.60 14.37
C SER A 21 17.43 30.40 14.11
N LEU A 22 16.93 29.48 13.28
CA LEU A 22 17.71 28.36 12.76
C LEU A 22 18.26 28.70 11.36
N LEU A 23 19.50 28.34 11.09
CA LEU A 23 20.05 28.38 9.73
C LEU A 23 19.32 27.41 8.81
N THR A 24 19.32 27.66 7.50
CA THR A 24 18.66 26.79 6.53
C THR A 24 19.13 25.32 6.63
N THR A 25 20.43 25.11 6.87
CA THR A 25 21.01 23.77 7.07
C THR A 25 20.44 23.07 8.31
N GLU A 26 20.24 23.81 9.39
CA GLU A 26 19.68 23.35 10.65
C GLU A 26 18.18 23.06 10.52
N GLN A 27 17.43 23.94 9.84
CA GLN A 27 16.02 23.70 9.51
C GLN A 27 15.85 22.39 8.71
N ASN A 28 16.70 22.17 7.68
CA ASN A 28 16.66 20.95 6.90
C ASN A 28 17.03 19.70 7.73
N ALA A 29 17.95 19.83 8.68
CA ALA A 29 18.28 18.75 9.61
C ALA A 29 17.09 18.43 10.53
N ALA A 30 16.44 19.47 11.09
CA ALA A 30 15.25 19.33 11.92
C ALA A 30 14.10 18.64 11.16
N ILE A 31 13.84 19.05 9.91
CA ILE A 31 12.79 18.44 9.08
C ILE A 31 13.08 16.95 8.82
N ARG A 32 14.34 16.57 8.57
CA ARG A 32 14.70 15.14 8.46
C ARG A 32 14.43 14.38 9.76
N SER A 33 14.70 14.98 10.92
CA SER A 33 14.37 14.41 12.22
C SER A 33 12.85 14.30 12.41
N PHE A 34 12.06 15.33 12.06
CA PHE A 34 10.59 15.29 12.11
C PHE A 34 10.05 14.14 11.26
N ASN A 35 10.56 13.96 10.04
CA ASN A 35 10.16 12.86 9.16
C ASN A 35 10.52 11.49 9.76
N ARG A 36 11.72 11.36 10.34
CA ARG A 36 12.16 10.12 10.99
C ARG A 36 11.25 9.76 12.16
N PHE A 37 11.00 10.70 13.09
CA PHE A 37 10.12 10.46 14.23
C PHE A 37 8.66 10.30 13.81
N GLY A 38 8.19 11.07 12.83
CA GLY A 38 6.86 10.91 12.26
C GLY A 38 6.64 9.51 11.68
N ARG A 39 7.62 8.99 10.95
CA ARG A 39 7.58 7.62 10.41
C ARG A 39 7.59 6.57 11.52
N LEU A 40 8.42 6.73 12.55
CA LEU A 40 8.44 5.84 13.71
C LEU A 40 7.08 5.83 14.43
N ALA A 41 6.48 7.00 14.65
CA ALA A 41 5.15 7.11 15.24
C ALA A 41 4.06 6.46 14.37
N TRP A 42 4.13 6.70 13.03
CA TRP A 42 3.22 6.12 12.06
C TRP A 42 3.20 4.59 12.10
N GLU A 43 4.36 3.97 12.25
CA GLU A 43 4.50 2.50 12.25
C GLU A 43 4.17 1.84 13.61
N ARG A 44 4.01 2.59 14.70
CA ARG A 44 3.73 2.02 16.04
C ARG A 44 2.39 1.33 16.14
N THR A 45 1.37 1.85 15.46
CA THR A 45 0.00 1.32 15.49
C THR A 45 -0.79 1.72 14.26
N ARG A 46 -1.96 1.11 14.09
CA ARG A 46 -2.93 1.49 13.06
C ARG A 46 -3.75 2.68 13.54
N TRP A 47 -3.22 3.87 13.35
CA TRP A 47 -3.91 5.10 13.71
C TRP A 47 -5.19 5.25 12.87
N PRO A 48 -6.37 5.52 13.47
CA PRO A 48 -7.64 5.62 12.73
C PRO A 48 -7.58 6.63 11.59
N ASP A 49 -6.88 7.74 11.80
CA ASP A 49 -6.73 8.80 10.81
C ASP A 49 -5.88 8.41 9.59
N THR A 50 -5.14 7.31 9.67
CA THR A 50 -4.32 6.77 8.57
C THR A 50 -5.07 5.76 7.72
N ILE A 51 -6.23 5.29 8.23
CA ILE A 51 -7.04 4.27 7.58
C ILE A 51 -8.00 4.94 6.61
N ARG A 52 -8.15 4.36 5.43
CA ARG A 52 -9.06 4.80 4.38
C ARG A 52 -9.92 3.63 3.94
N LEU A 53 -11.20 3.92 3.70
CA LEU A 53 -12.12 3.02 3.01
C LEU A 53 -12.39 3.60 1.62
N GLU A 54 -12.16 2.81 0.59
CA GLU A 54 -12.40 3.21 -0.79
C GLU A 54 -13.12 2.10 -1.54
N GLN A 55 -14.14 2.48 -2.33
CA GLN A 55 -14.78 1.57 -3.25
C GLN A 55 -13.98 1.53 -4.56
N LYS A 56 -13.57 0.34 -4.97
CA LYS A 56 -12.81 0.10 -6.22
C LYS A 56 -13.51 -0.92 -7.10
N THR A 57 -13.47 -0.67 -8.40
CA THR A 57 -13.89 -1.66 -9.40
C THR A 57 -12.65 -2.43 -9.85
N PRO A 58 -12.62 -3.77 -9.70
CA PRO A 58 -11.51 -4.58 -10.20
C PRO A 58 -11.41 -4.52 -11.71
N ASP A 59 -10.20 -4.51 -12.23
CA ASP A 59 -9.89 -4.68 -13.64
C ASP A 59 -9.45 -6.13 -13.91
N LEU A 60 -9.89 -6.69 -15.04
CA LEU A 60 -9.44 -8.00 -15.49
C LEU A 60 -8.21 -7.85 -16.37
N GLN A 61 -7.11 -8.47 -15.94
CA GLN A 61 -5.82 -8.47 -16.62
C GLN A 61 -5.34 -9.88 -16.91
N VAL A 62 -4.48 -10.06 -17.92
CA VAL A 62 -3.89 -11.36 -18.24
C VAL A 62 -2.88 -11.73 -17.16
N ARG A 63 -3.16 -12.80 -16.41
CA ARG A 63 -2.28 -13.30 -15.36
C ARG A 63 -1.15 -14.15 -15.93
N ASN A 64 -1.53 -15.13 -16.74
CA ASN A 64 -0.62 -16.16 -17.24
C ASN A 64 -1.11 -16.68 -18.59
N VAL A 65 -0.16 -17.23 -19.35
CA VAL A 65 -0.42 -17.94 -20.60
C VAL A 65 0.14 -19.34 -20.48
N THR A 66 -0.73 -20.34 -20.55
CA THR A 66 -0.34 -21.76 -20.50
C THR A 66 -0.29 -22.32 -21.90
N VAL A 67 0.86 -22.87 -22.29
CA VAL A 67 1.02 -23.57 -23.58
C VAL A 67 0.28 -24.89 -23.52
N GLY A 68 -0.70 -25.07 -24.41
CA GLY A 68 -1.44 -26.31 -24.56
C GLY A 68 -0.75 -27.30 -25.52
N ASN A 69 -0.26 -26.77 -26.65
CA ASN A 69 0.55 -27.49 -27.62
C ASN A 69 1.71 -26.60 -28.05
N GLY A 70 2.95 -27.12 -27.97
CA GLY A 70 4.15 -26.37 -28.36
C GLY A 70 4.35 -26.22 -29.86
N GLY A 71 3.56 -26.94 -30.69
CA GLY A 71 3.76 -26.98 -32.14
C GLY A 71 5.06 -27.67 -32.55
N SER A 72 5.58 -27.33 -33.72
CA SER A 72 6.84 -27.94 -34.21
C SER A 72 7.56 -27.03 -35.21
N SER A 73 8.83 -27.35 -35.45
CA SER A 73 9.68 -26.73 -36.48
C SER A 73 9.97 -25.23 -36.29
N TYR A 74 9.86 -24.69 -35.07
CA TYR A 74 10.29 -23.36 -34.76
C TYR A 74 11.81 -23.27 -34.73
N SER A 75 12.39 -22.41 -35.57
CA SER A 75 13.82 -22.09 -35.59
C SER A 75 14.18 -20.88 -34.71
N SER A 76 13.19 -20.07 -34.36
CA SER A 76 13.29 -18.98 -33.41
C SER A 76 11.97 -18.79 -32.66
N ALA A 77 11.98 -18.10 -31.54
CA ALA A 77 10.78 -17.83 -30.76
C ALA A 77 9.74 -17.08 -31.59
N PRO A 78 8.49 -17.57 -31.69
CA PRO A 78 7.43 -16.87 -32.40
C PRO A 78 6.97 -15.62 -31.66
N THR A 79 6.41 -14.66 -32.39
CA THR A 79 5.72 -13.52 -31.82
C THR A 79 4.39 -13.95 -31.21
N VAL A 80 4.13 -13.54 -29.98
CA VAL A 80 2.86 -13.77 -29.29
C VAL A 80 1.96 -12.56 -29.48
N SER A 81 0.71 -12.80 -29.84
CA SER A 81 -0.31 -11.77 -29.96
C SER A 81 -1.58 -12.14 -29.23
N PHE A 82 -2.27 -11.12 -28.67
CA PHE A 82 -3.54 -11.27 -27.97
C PHE A 82 -4.64 -10.60 -28.79
N SER A 83 -5.79 -11.25 -28.92
CA SER A 83 -6.93 -10.72 -29.64
C SER A 83 -8.26 -11.07 -28.96
N GLY A 84 -9.25 -10.19 -29.06
CA GLY A 84 -10.55 -10.37 -28.42
C GLY A 84 -10.52 -10.12 -26.93
N GLY A 85 -11.53 -10.61 -26.22
CA GLY A 85 -11.66 -10.44 -24.77
C GLY A 85 -12.04 -9.04 -24.28
N GLY A 86 -12.20 -8.04 -25.16
CA GLY A 86 -12.62 -6.67 -24.83
C GLY A 86 -11.50 -5.77 -24.33
N GLY A 87 -10.39 -6.34 -23.87
CA GLY A 87 -9.23 -5.60 -23.35
C GLY A 87 -8.18 -5.26 -24.40
N SER A 88 -7.09 -4.65 -23.98
CA SER A 88 -5.98 -4.21 -24.84
C SER A 88 -4.63 -4.24 -24.11
N SER A 89 -3.56 -4.03 -24.90
CA SER A 89 -2.19 -3.82 -24.43
C SER A 89 -1.50 -5.01 -23.75
N ALA A 90 -2.11 -6.21 -23.74
CA ALA A 90 -1.39 -7.39 -23.27
C ALA A 90 -0.22 -7.72 -24.22
N ALA A 91 0.92 -8.08 -23.66
CA ALA A 91 2.10 -8.49 -24.40
C ALA A 91 2.79 -9.67 -23.68
N ALA A 92 3.40 -10.54 -24.46
CA ALA A 92 4.16 -11.67 -23.94
C ALA A 92 5.29 -12.06 -24.88
N THR A 93 6.28 -12.76 -24.34
CA THR A 93 7.37 -13.37 -25.09
C THR A 93 7.28 -14.90 -25.00
N ALA A 94 7.49 -15.58 -26.13
CA ALA A 94 7.58 -17.03 -26.18
C ALA A 94 9.03 -17.49 -26.05
N THR A 95 9.21 -18.71 -25.53
CA THR A 95 10.49 -19.44 -25.54
C THR A 95 10.28 -20.77 -26.26
N ILE A 96 11.32 -21.27 -26.91
CA ILE A 96 11.33 -22.57 -27.58
C ILE A 96 12.36 -23.50 -26.96
N ASP A 97 12.12 -24.78 -27.02
CA ASP A 97 13.09 -25.82 -26.64
C ASP A 97 14.04 -26.21 -27.83
N SER A 98 14.95 -27.13 -27.56
CA SER A 98 15.88 -27.69 -28.56
C SER A 98 15.23 -28.44 -29.70
N ASP A 99 13.99 -28.91 -29.51
CA ASP A 99 13.19 -29.61 -30.48
C ASP A 99 12.37 -28.70 -31.40
N GLY A 100 12.52 -27.39 -31.22
CA GLY A 100 11.78 -26.38 -31.96
C GLY A 100 10.29 -26.31 -31.61
N LYS A 101 9.96 -26.52 -30.34
CA LYS A 101 8.59 -26.38 -29.80
C LYS A 101 8.54 -25.23 -28.85
N VAL A 102 7.42 -24.51 -28.81
CA VAL A 102 7.14 -23.49 -27.79
C VAL A 102 6.97 -24.18 -26.44
N ASN A 103 7.86 -23.91 -25.49
CA ASN A 103 7.86 -24.50 -24.15
C ASN A 103 7.42 -23.54 -23.05
N GLY A 104 7.34 -22.25 -23.34
CA GLY A 104 6.91 -21.26 -22.36
C GLY A 104 6.46 -19.95 -23.00
N VAL A 105 5.61 -19.22 -22.27
CA VAL A 105 5.19 -17.86 -22.60
C VAL A 105 5.23 -17.03 -21.33
N ALA A 106 6.05 -15.97 -21.34
CA ALA A 106 6.15 -15.03 -20.24
C ALA A 106 5.34 -13.76 -20.58
N VAL A 107 4.35 -13.43 -19.77
CA VAL A 107 3.59 -12.18 -19.89
C VAL A 107 4.50 -11.02 -19.50
N THR A 108 4.71 -10.07 -20.41
CA THR A 108 5.53 -8.87 -20.20
C THR A 108 4.68 -7.62 -19.93
N ASN A 109 3.42 -7.65 -20.37
CA ASN A 109 2.41 -6.65 -20.03
C ASN A 109 1.07 -7.37 -19.88
N GLN A 110 0.40 -7.15 -18.76
CA GLN A 110 -0.86 -7.81 -18.42
C GLN A 110 -2.05 -7.27 -19.21
N GLY A 111 -1.94 -6.05 -19.78
CA GLY A 111 -3.04 -5.33 -20.41
C GLY A 111 -4.14 -4.96 -19.43
N THR A 112 -5.20 -4.36 -19.91
CA THR A 112 -6.33 -3.85 -19.11
C THR A 112 -7.66 -4.00 -19.84
N GLY A 113 -8.77 -3.90 -19.07
CA GLY A 113 -10.11 -3.81 -19.64
C GLY A 113 -10.68 -5.10 -20.21
N TYR A 114 -10.12 -6.25 -19.88
CA TYR A 114 -10.66 -7.52 -20.33
C TYR A 114 -12.01 -7.86 -19.67
N THR A 115 -12.91 -8.41 -20.44
CA THR A 115 -14.19 -8.97 -19.97
C THR A 115 -14.24 -10.50 -20.08
N SER A 116 -13.37 -11.07 -20.93
CA SER A 116 -13.14 -12.50 -21.08
C SER A 116 -11.69 -12.75 -21.51
N ALA A 117 -11.24 -14.00 -21.39
CA ALA A 117 -9.86 -14.36 -21.77
C ALA A 117 -9.62 -14.10 -23.26
N PRO A 118 -8.55 -13.36 -23.63
CA PRO A 118 -8.19 -13.15 -25.02
C PRO A 118 -7.70 -14.44 -25.67
N THR A 119 -7.85 -14.54 -26.97
CA THR A 119 -7.24 -15.57 -27.79
C THR A 119 -5.75 -15.29 -27.96
N VAL A 120 -4.91 -16.27 -27.69
CA VAL A 120 -3.46 -16.22 -27.87
C VAL A 120 -3.09 -16.82 -29.22
N ALA A 121 -2.35 -16.09 -30.04
CA ALA A 121 -1.87 -16.54 -31.34
C ALA A 121 -0.34 -16.43 -31.43
N PHE A 122 0.26 -17.39 -32.13
CA PHE A 122 1.70 -17.43 -32.42
C PHE A 122 1.94 -17.16 -33.90
N SER A 123 2.90 -16.30 -34.23
CA SER A 123 3.24 -15.98 -35.62
C SER A 123 4.74 -15.87 -35.80
N GLY A 124 5.23 -16.27 -36.97
CA GLY A 124 6.67 -16.25 -37.29
C GLY A 124 7.42 -17.42 -36.66
N GLY A 125 8.75 -17.30 -36.55
CA GLY A 125 9.62 -18.33 -35.97
C GLY A 125 9.85 -19.55 -36.86
N GLY A 126 9.24 -19.65 -38.05
CA GLY A 126 9.42 -20.75 -39.01
C GLY A 126 8.60 -22.02 -38.72
N GLY A 127 8.01 -22.15 -37.54
CA GLY A 127 7.19 -23.27 -37.10
C GLY A 127 5.69 -23.04 -37.19
N SER A 128 4.90 -24.03 -36.74
CA SER A 128 3.44 -23.95 -36.70
C SER A 128 2.83 -24.86 -35.64
N GLY A 129 1.51 -24.71 -35.42
CA GLY A 129 0.72 -25.58 -34.56
C GLY A 129 0.81 -25.31 -33.05
N ALA A 130 1.51 -24.28 -32.61
CA ALA A 130 1.49 -23.89 -31.21
C ALA A 130 0.12 -23.31 -30.81
N THR A 131 -0.36 -23.72 -29.64
CA THR A 131 -1.59 -23.21 -29.02
C THR A 131 -1.37 -22.88 -27.56
N ALA A 132 -2.01 -21.84 -27.06
CA ALA A 132 -1.96 -21.49 -25.65
C ALA A 132 -3.28 -20.88 -25.19
N THR A 133 -3.48 -20.89 -23.87
CA THR A 133 -4.67 -20.33 -23.24
C THR A 133 -4.23 -19.24 -22.23
N ALA A 134 -4.84 -18.07 -22.32
CA ALA A 134 -4.66 -17.00 -21.35
C ALA A 134 -5.62 -17.20 -20.17
N THR A 135 -5.13 -16.95 -18.95
CA THR A 135 -5.95 -16.86 -17.75
C THR A 135 -5.96 -15.42 -17.26
N LEU A 136 -7.11 -14.98 -16.74
CA LEU A 136 -7.29 -13.63 -16.21
C LEU A 136 -7.20 -13.62 -14.68
N MET A 137 -6.92 -12.47 -14.12
CA MET A 137 -7.01 -12.16 -12.69
C MET A 137 -7.72 -10.83 -12.49
N ASN A 138 -8.41 -10.68 -11.36
CA ASN A 138 -8.97 -9.41 -10.91
C ASN A 138 -7.92 -8.62 -10.17
N VAL A 139 -7.64 -7.42 -10.63
CA VAL A 139 -6.62 -6.53 -10.08
C VAL A 139 -7.26 -5.23 -9.63
N LEU A 140 -6.87 -4.77 -8.45
CA LEU A 140 -7.16 -3.44 -7.95
C LEU A 140 -5.87 -2.62 -8.00
N GLU A 141 -5.88 -1.54 -8.74
CA GLU A 141 -4.75 -0.63 -8.84
C GLU A 141 -4.93 0.56 -7.88
N PHE A 142 -3.94 0.82 -7.07
CA PHE A 142 -3.96 1.88 -6.07
C PHE A 142 -2.85 2.93 -6.23
N GLY A 143 -1.93 2.75 -7.15
CA GLY A 143 -0.75 3.60 -7.22
C GLY A 143 0.03 3.60 -5.91
N ASN A 144 0.75 4.69 -5.61
CA ASN A 144 1.58 4.84 -4.40
C ASN A 144 0.76 5.18 -3.14
N THR A 145 -0.54 4.98 -3.13
CA THR A 145 -1.42 5.40 -2.03
C THR A 145 -1.63 4.35 -0.95
N ILE A 146 -1.16 3.11 -1.18
CA ILE A 146 -1.28 2.01 -0.23
C ILE A 146 0.01 1.82 0.54
N GLY A 147 -0.08 1.86 1.89
CA GLY A 147 0.95 1.34 2.78
C GLY A 147 0.67 -0.11 3.19
N GLU A 148 -0.58 -0.41 3.56
CA GLU A 148 -1.02 -1.73 4.02
C GLU A 148 -2.49 -1.92 3.67
N VAL A 149 -2.85 -3.04 3.03
CA VAL A 149 -4.25 -3.44 2.85
C VAL A 149 -4.70 -4.21 4.09
N LEU A 150 -5.74 -3.72 4.74
CA LEU A 150 -6.26 -4.32 5.98
C LEU A 150 -7.37 -5.31 5.70
N ARG A 151 -8.27 -4.97 4.76
CA ARG A 151 -9.46 -5.77 4.47
C ARG A 151 -10.00 -5.44 3.09
N VAL A 152 -10.54 -6.43 2.42
CA VAL A 152 -11.34 -6.27 1.19
C VAL A 152 -12.69 -6.93 1.40
N THR A 153 -13.78 -6.22 1.07
CA THR A 153 -15.15 -6.72 1.26
C THR A 153 -16.01 -6.48 0.04
N ASN A 154 -17.04 -7.31 -0.16
CA ASN A 154 -18.00 -7.15 -1.25
C ASN A 154 -18.99 -6.02 -1.01
N ASN A 155 -19.25 -5.66 0.24
CA ASN A 155 -20.19 -4.65 0.70
C ASN A 155 -19.49 -3.68 1.65
N ASP A 156 -20.09 -2.51 1.87
CA ASP A 156 -19.55 -1.54 2.82
C ASP A 156 -19.54 -2.14 4.24
N PRO A 157 -18.34 -2.26 4.85
CA PRO A 157 -18.22 -2.85 6.18
C PRO A 157 -18.86 -2.01 7.30
N TYR A 158 -19.23 -0.76 7.03
CA TYR A 158 -19.89 0.12 7.99
C TYR A 158 -21.41 0.13 7.87
N ASP A 159 -21.95 -0.30 6.72
CA ASP A 159 -23.40 -0.30 6.46
C ASP A 159 -24.08 -1.62 6.84
N VAL A 160 -23.36 -2.73 6.84
CA VAL A 160 -23.94 -4.06 6.99
C VAL A 160 -23.26 -4.79 8.15
N GLY A 161 -24.04 -5.40 9.02
CA GLY A 161 -23.56 -6.14 10.19
C GLY A 161 -22.61 -7.30 9.87
N HIS A 162 -22.59 -7.77 8.61
CA HIS A 162 -21.65 -8.76 8.09
C HIS A 162 -21.06 -8.28 6.76
N ALA A 163 -19.79 -8.00 6.74
CA ALA A 163 -19.07 -7.74 5.53
C ALA A 163 -18.50 -9.04 4.97
N ASP A 164 -18.93 -9.42 3.76
CA ASP A 164 -18.38 -10.59 3.07
C ASP A 164 -16.93 -10.31 2.64
N GLU A 165 -16.00 -10.99 3.29
CA GLU A 165 -14.57 -10.82 3.00
C GLU A 165 -14.19 -11.45 1.67
N VAL A 166 -13.33 -10.77 0.94
CA VAL A 166 -12.74 -11.22 -0.31
C VAL A 166 -11.27 -11.53 -0.07
N ALA A 167 -10.85 -12.75 -0.38
CA ALA A 167 -9.44 -13.12 -0.32
C ALA A 167 -8.63 -12.31 -1.34
N PHE A 168 -7.49 -11.80 -0.91
CA PHE A 168 -6.61 -10.99 -1.75
C PHE A 168 -5.14 -11.31 -1.53
N ARG A 169 -4.30 -10.90 -2.49
CA ARG A 169 -2.83 -10.88 -2.37
C ARG A 169 -2.35 -9.48 -2.73
N VAL A 170 -1.35 -9.01 -2.01
CA VAL A 170 -0.62 -7.79 -2.37
C VAL A 170 0.61 -8.22 -3.15
N GLU A 171 0.73 -7.77 -4.38
CA GLU A 171 1.86 -8.03 -5.26
C GLU A 171 2.55 -6.71 -5.58
N PHE A 172 3.87 -6.67 -5.42
CA PHE A 172 4.65 -5.50 -5.83
C PHE A 172 5.06 -5.69 -7.29
N SER A 173 4.67 -4.76 -8.15
CA SER A 173 5.07 -4.79 -9.55
C SER A 173 6.56 -4.44 -9.68
N SER A 174 7.34 -5.35 -10.27
CA SER A 174 8.76 -5.11 -10.59
C SER A 174 8.96 -4.39 -11.93
N THR A 175 7.90 -4.10 -12.66
CA THR A 175 7.94 -3.47 -13.98
C THR A 175 7.56 -1.99 -13.89
N GLY A 176 8.56 -1.12 -13.86
CA GLY A 176 8.36 0.32 -13.92
C GLY A 176 8.98 1.08 -12.75
N SER A 177 9.15 2.38 -12.92
CA SER A 177 9.78 3.30 -11.96
C SER A 177 8.91 3.70 -10.76
N SER A 178 7.91 2.92 -10.42
CA SER A 178 7.01 3.19 -9.29
C SER A 178 6.79 1.90 -8.49
N ASP A 179 6.99 2.00 -7.18
CA ASP A 179 6.75 0.94 -6.19
C ASP A 179 5.23 0.71 -6.01
N PHE A 180 4.53 0.31 -7.08
CA PHE A 180 3.10 0.07 -7.04
C PHE A 180 2.79 -1.27 -6.39
N GLY A 181 2.02 -1.24 -5.32
CA GLY A 181 1.32 -2.40 -4.84
C GLY A 181 0.08 -2.65 -5.72
N GLN A 182 0.01 -3.82 -6.35
CA GLN A 182 -1.21 -4.36 -6.92
C GLN A 182 -1.90 -5.24 -5.90
N VAL A 183 -3.21 -5.10 -5.78
CA VAL A 183 -4.02 -6.02 -4.99
C VAL A 183 -4.76 -6.93 -5.94
N THR A 184 -4.36 -8.20 -5.94
CA THR A 184 -5.02 -9.24 -6.74
C THR A 184 -6.07 -9.93 -5.90
N LEU A 185 -7.32 -9.97 -6.40
CA LEU A 185 -8.40 -10.71 -5.75
C LEU A 185 -8.31 -12.19 -6.10
N VAL A 186 -8.31 -13.05 -5.07
CA VAL A 186 -8.20 -14.50 -5.22
C VAL A 186 -9.59 -15.09 -5.44
N ASP A 187 -9.67 -16.06 -6.39
CA ASP A 187 -10.88 -16.83 -6.68
C ASP A 187 -12.14 -16.01 -7.02
N ARG A 188 -11.93 -14.81 -7.57
CA ARG A 188 -13.01 -13.94 -7.98
C ARG A 188 -13.01 -13.72 -9.49
N SER A 189 -14.10 -14.08 -10.14
CA SER A 189 -14.36 -13.80 -11.56
C SER A 189 -15.23 -12.55 -11.78
N SER A 190 -15.78 -11.98 -10.71
CA SER A 190 -16.70 -10.84 -10.79
C SER A 190 -15.93 -9.52 -10.80
N THR A 191 -16.28 -8.63 -11.74
CA THR A 191 -15.82 -7.24 -11.82
C THR A 191 -16.68 -6.26 -11.02
N LYS A 192 -17.59 -6.74 -10.17
CA LYS A 192 -18.37 -5.86 -9.29
C LYS A 192 -17.45 -5.09 -8.36
N PRO A 193 -17.77 -3.83 -8.03
CA PRO A 193 -17.00 -3.06 -7.08
C PRO A 193 -16.81 -3.79 -5.74
N VAL A 194 -15.68 -3.54 -5.10
CA VAL A 194 -15.35 -4.00 -3.75
C VAL A 194 -14.97 -2.80 -2.89
N PHE A 195 -15.09 -2.94 -1.60
CA PHE A 195 -14.62 -1.97 -0.63
C PHE A 195 -13.27 -2.41 -0.08
N VAL A 196 -12.30 -1.53 -0.13
CA VAL A 196 -10.94 -1.79 0.35
C VAL A 196 -10.65 -0.88 1.52
N LEU A 197 -10.40 -1.49 2.65
CA LEU A 197 -9.90 -0.82 3.84
C LEU A 197 -8.39 -0.93 3.84
N TYR A 198 -7.71 0.21 3.78
CA TYR A 198 -6.26 0.25 3.71
C TYR A 198 -5.69 1.38 4.54
N ARG A 199 -4.41 1.26 4.88
CA ARG A 199 -3.61 2.28 5.52
C ARG A 199 -2.76 3.00 4.49
N THR A 200 -2.74 4.32 4.54
CA THR A 200 -1.85 5.12 3.70
C THR A 200 -0.40 5.02 4.17
N PRO A 201 0.60 5.09 3.28
CA PRO A 201 2.00 5.16 3.69
C PRO A 201 2.31 6.51 4.35
N PHE A 202 3.36 6.54 5.15
CA PHE A 202 3.91 7.82 5.61
C PHE A 202 4.58 8.55 4.44
N THR A 203 4.27 9.84 4.29
CA THR A 203 4.88 10.69 3.25
C THR A 203 5.81 11.70 3.92
N ASP A 204 7.02 11.86 3.40
CA ASP A 204 7.97 12.83 3.91
C ASP A 204 7.50 14.27 3.65
N TYR A 205 7.65 15.10 4.64
CA TYR A 205 7.27 16.51 4.62
C TYR A 205 8.48 17.40 4.29
N SER A 206 8.22 18.59 3.76
CA SER A 206 9.23 19.58 3.41
C SER A 206 9.00 20.90 4.16
N SER A 207 9.92 21.85 4.03
CA SER A 207 9.82 23.16 4.70
C SER A 207 8.55 23.95 4.38
N GLY A 208 7.98 23.77 3.18
CA GLY A 208 6.71 24.39 2.77
C GLY A 208 5.46 23.61 3.15
N SER A 209 5.59 22.43 3.79
CA SER A 209 4.44 21.60 4.15
C SER A 209 3.68 22.16 5.34
N SER A 210 2.35 22.10 5.26
CA SER A 210 1.44 22.48 6.35
C SER A 210 0.65 21.30 6.92
N ASP A 211 1.04 20.08 6.58
CA ASP A 211 0.18 18.90 6.71
C ASP A 211 0.72 17.83 7.66
N PHE A 212 1.73 18.15 8.49
CA PHE A 212 2.27 17.19 9.46
C PHE A 212 1.20 16.81 10.50
N PRO A 213 1.01 15.52 10.81
CA PRO A 213 -0.02 15.06 11.74
C PRO A 213 0.18 15.64 13.14
N TYR A 214 -0.84 16.34 13.64
CA TYR A 214 -0.77 16.99 14.95
C TYR A 214 -0.42 16.02 16.09
N ILE A 215 -0.98 14.82 16.08
CA ILE A 215 -0.76 13.81 17.12
C ILE A 215 0.70 13.37 17.24
N PHE A 216 1.50 13.53 16.19
CA PHE A 216 2.93 13.18 16.17
C PHE A 216 3.85 14.38 16.32
N SER A 217 3.30 15.60 16.26
CA SER A 217 4.10 16.82 16.13
C SER A 217 5.00 17.06 17.34
N GLU A 218 4.48 16.93 18.55
CA GLU A 218 5.27 17.11 19.77
C GLU A 218 6.31 15.99 19.94
N TYR A 219 5.93 14.74 19.67
CA TYR A 219 6.86 13.62 19.64
C TYR A 219 8.03 13.90 18.68
N ALA A 220 7.74 14.37 17.47
CA ALA A 220 8.76 14.67 16.48
C ALA A 220 9.64 15.88 16.87
N VAL A 221 9.06 16.92 17.48
CA VAL A 221 9.81 18.10 17.94
C VAL A 221 10.77 17.73 19.06
N TYR A 222 10.33 17.00 20.10
CA TYR A 222 11.22 16.56 21.18
C TYR A 222 12.25 15.54 20.70
N GLY A 223 11.90 14.67 19.75
CA GLY A 223 12.86 13.79 19.10
C GLY A 223 13.94 14.56 18.34
N ALA A 224 13.57 15.59 17.57
CA ALA A 224 14.52 16.45 16.87
C ALA A 224 15.37 17.29 17.84
N TYR A 225 14.81 17.72 18.96
CA TYR A 225 15.57 18.36 20.04
C TYR A 225 16.63 17.42 20.64
N GLY A 226 16.29 16.16 20.85
CA GLY A 226 17.25 15.14 21.25
C GLY A 226 18.38 14.95 20.23
N ASP A 227 18.05 14.91 18.94
CA ASP A 227 19.06 14.85 17.86
C ASP A 227 19.98 16.08 17.87
N TRP A 228 19.43 17.26 18.08
CA TRP A 228 20.19 18.50 18.21
C TRP A 228 21.19 18.44 19.36
N LEU A 229 20.71 18.09 20.56
CA LEU A 229 21.57 17.97 21.75
C LEU A 229 22.65 16.91 21.58
N ASN A 230 22.32 15.79 20.93
CA ASN A 230 23.28 14.73 20.65
C ASN A 230 24.35 15.17 19.66
N ALA A 231 23.99 15.97 18.64
CA ALA A 231 24.97 16.57 17.72
C ALA A 231 25.90 17.56 18.42
N ASP A 232 25.44 18.23 19.48
CA ASP A 232 26.24 19.14 20.33
C ASP A 232 26.94 18.40 21.49
N SER A 233 27.04 17.08 21.41
CA SER A 233 27.70 16.23 22.42
C SER A 233 27.06 16.27 23.82
N GLN A 234 25.82 16.76 23.95
CA GLN A 234 25.07 16.81 25.20
C GLN A 234 24.21 15.54 25.36
N THR A 235 24.85 14.37 25.38
CA THR A 235 24.18 13.06 25.34
C THR A 235 23.21 12.81 26.50
N ASP A 236 23.53 13.26 27.72
CA ASP A 236 22.65 13.08 28.88
C ASP A 236 21.34 13.86 28.72
N LYS A 237 21.42 15.10 28.23
CA LYS A 237 20.25 15.91 27.96
C LYS A 237 19.47 15.36 26.75
N ALA A 238 20.15 14.88 25.73
CA ALA A 238 19.51 14.23 24.59
C ALA A 238 18.68 13.02 25.05
N GLN A 239 19.20 12.21 25.96
CA GLN A 239 18.48 11.07 26.52
C GLN A 239 17.17 11.50 27.22
N VAL A 240 17.20 12.59 27.99
CA VAL A 240 16.01 13.15 28.63
C VAL A 240 14.99 13.64 27.58
N ALA A 241 15.46 14.29 26.51
CA ALA A 241 14.58 14.75 25.42
C ALA A 241 13.90 13.56 24.69
N TYR A 242 14.63 12.47 24.43
CA TYR A 242 14.04 11.26 23.85
C TYR A 242 13.04 10.58 24.79
N GLN A 243 13.30 10.54 26.09
CA GLN A 243 12.34 10.03 27.07
C GLN A 243 11.06 10.87 27.10
N GLN A 244 11.20 12.20 27.02
CA GLN A 244 10.04 13.09 26.91
C GLN A 244 9.23 12.85 25.64
N ALA A 245 9.92 12.67 24.50
CA ALA A 245 9.26 12.31 23.25
C ALA A 245 8.46 11.00 23.41
N GLU A 246 9.08 9.95 23.97
CA GLU A 246 8.40 8.67 24.20
C GLU A 246 7.19 8.79 25.14
N ALA A 247 7.28 9.61 26.17
CA ALA A 247 6.14 9.87 27.05
C ALA A 247 4.96 10.52 26.31
N LEU A 248 5.24 11.47 25.41
CA LEU A 248 4.20 12.14 24.62
C LEU A 248 3.47 11.20 23.68
N ILE A 249 4.17 10.34 22.93
CA ILE A 249 3.52 9.40 22.02
C ILE A 249 2.76 8.31 22.80
N THR A 250 3.24 7.91 23.98
CA THR A 250 2.55 6.96 24.85
C THR A 250 1.19 7.49 25.29
N VAL A 251 1.09 8.78 25.62
CA VAL A 251 -0.20 9.42 25.96
C VAL A 251 -1.19 9.33 24.80
N GLU A 252 -0.74 9.50 23.56
CA GLU A 252 -1.62 9.37 22.39
C GLU A 252 -2.03 7.90 22.14
N LEU A 253 -1.15 6.94 22.37
CA LEU A 253 -1.48 5.51 22.33
C LEU A 253 -2.52 5.14 23.38
N ASP A 254 -2.36 5.58 24.62
CA ASP A 254 -3.33 5.35 25.71
C ASP A 254 -4.72 5.97 25.40
N LYS A 255 -4.75 7.12 24.74
CA LYS A 255 -6.02 7.72 24.27
C LYS A 255 -6.68 6.83 23.23
N LEU A 256 -5.91 6.31 22.28
CA LEU A 256 -6.41 5.41 21.24
C LEU A 256 -6.97 4.12 21.83
N GLU A 257 -6.25 3.48 22.74
CA GLU A 257 -6.68 2.26 23.41
C GLU A 257 -7.99 2.46 24.19
N ARG A 258 -8.11 3.58 24.92
CA ARG A 258 -9.35 3.93 25.61
C ARG A 258 -10.51 4.14 24.66
N GLN A 259 -10.31 4.79 23.51
CA GLN A 259 -11.34 4.97 22.50
C GLN A 259 -11.78 3.65 21.87
N GLN A 260 -10.83 2.77 21.55
CA GLN A 260 -11.15 1.43 21.03
C GLN A 260 -11.85 0.56 22.05
N GLY A 261 -11.44 0.61 23.31
CA GLY A 261 -12.11 -0.09 24.42
C GLY A 261 -13.55 0.37 24.61
N GLN A 262 -13.82 1.68 24.48
CA GLN A 262 -15.19 2.22 24.55
C GLN A 262 -16.04 1.77 23.35
N GLN A 263 -15.50 1.74 22.15
CA GLN A 263 -16.21 1.25 20.96
C GLN A 263 -16.55 -0.24 21.10
N ASN A 264 -15.61 -1.04 21.57
CA ASN A 264 -15.86 -2.46 21.84
C ASN A 264 -16.91 -2.66 22.93
N PHE A 265 -16.90 -1.82 23.96
CA PHE A 265 -17.93 -1.86 25.02
C PHE A 265 -19.32 -1.50 24.49
N ILE A 266 -19.44 -0.47 23.66
CA ILE A 266 -20.71 -0.08 23.03
C ILE A 266 -21.23 -1.18 22.11
N GLN A 267 -20.37 -1.80 21.31
CA GLN A 267 -20.73 -2.97 20.49
C GLN A 267 -21.15 -4.15 21.36
N PHE A 268 -20.45 -4.40 22.44
CA PHE A 268 -20.77 -5.50 23.36
C PHE A 268 -22.11 -5.28 24.06
N VAL A 269 -22.44 -4.06 24.47
CA VAL A 269 -23.74 -3.73 25.06
C VAL A 269 -24.87 -3.87 24.04
N THR A 270 -24.65 -3.51 22.79
CA THR A 270 -25.63 -3.64 21.71
C THR A 270 -25.89 -5.11 21.35
N TYR A 271 -24.87 -5.97 21.44
CA TYR A 271 -24.98 -7.42 21.17
C TYR A 271 -25.11 -8.28 22.44
N GLY A 272 -24.81 -7.75 23.62
CA GLY A 272 -24.78 -8.47 24.88
C GLY A 272 -26.14 -9.00 25.33
N THR A 273 -27.23 -8.42 24.88
CA THR A 273 -28.56 -8.93 25.08
C THR A 273 -28.87 -10.24 24.34
N THR A 274 -28.09 -10.52 23.31
CA THR A 274 -28.28 -11.75 22.50
C THR A 274 -27.42 -12.91 23.00
N ILE A 275 -26.34 -12.66 23.72
CA ILE A 275 -25.45 -13.71 24.23
C ILE A 275 -25.96 -14.34 25.54
N GLN A 276 -26.74 -13.62 26.32
CA GLN A 276 -27.33 -14.19 27.57
C GLN A 276 -28.47 -15.16 27.36
N THR A 277 -28.96 -15.31 26.13
CA THR A 277 -30.06 -16.25 25.83
C THR A 277 -29.60 -17.56 25.20
N SER A 278 -28.29 -17.80 25.07
CA SER A 278 -27.74 -18.99 24.43
C SER A 278 -26.82 -19.84 25.33
N ILE A 279 -27.01 -19.78 26.65
CA ILE A 279 -26.40 -20.73 27.59
C ILE A 279 -27.52 -21.47 28.36
#